data_f2d9e9690c4b73e42287ff2ebc3b6f21
#
_entry.id   f2d9e9690c4b73e42287ff2ebc3b6f21
#
_cell.length_a   1.000
_cell.length_b   1.000
_cell.length_c   1.000
_cell.angle_alpha   90.00
_cell.angle_beta   90.00
_cell.angle_gamma   90.00
#
_symmetry.space_group_name_H-M   'P 1'
#
loop_
_entity.id
_entity.type
_entity.pdbx_description
1 polymer ?
#
loop_
_entity_poly.entity_id
_entity_poly.type
_entity_poly.pdbx_seq_one_letter_code
_entity_poly.pdbx_strand_id
1 'polypeptide(L)'
;MRLPMQLNHINLWLLDDEDGWTVVDTGIRDEPTRNAWEQLFDGPMKGRPIKRVIVTHMHPDHIGLAGWLVRRFDVALWMTRTDYLMCRNLVSDTGHEAPPEGVRFYRSAGYPENLVEEYRTRFGRFGHGVYRMPNSFRRIVDGETIPIGGRNWKVIVGRGHAPEHACLYCAEENILISGDQILPRISSNVSVHPTEPDANPLKDWLDSCHMLKRVLPQDVLVLPSHNEPFYRA
;
A
#
# COMPACT_ATOMS: atom_id res chain seq x y z
N MET A 1 5.75 -1.83 -12.29
CA MET A 1 6.44 -0.51 -12.32
C MET A 1 7.82 -0.64 -11.72
N ARG A 2 8.83 0.12 -12.18
CA ARG A 2 10.18 0.11 -11.57
C ARG A 2 10.20 0.94 -10.30
N LEU A 3 11.06 0.55 -9.34
CA LEU A 3 11.30 1.30 -8.11
C LEU A 3 12.79 1.66 -7.98
N PRO A 4 13.13 2.86 -7.46
CA PRO A 4 14.53 3.30 -7.29
C PRO A 4 15.14 2.80 -5.98
N MET A 5 14.82 1.57 -5.54
CA MET A 5 15.26 0.99 -4.27
C MET A 5 15.60 -0.49 -4.44
N GLN A 6 16.01 -1.16 -3.34
CA GLN A 6 16.43 -2.56 -3.35
C GLN A 6 15.33 -3.50 -3.91
N LEU A 7 14.08 -3.27 -3.56
CA LEU A 7 12.94 -3.86 -4.27
C LEU A 7 12.77 -3.06 -5.57
N ASN A 8 13.29 -3.58 -6.67
CA ASN A 8 13.44 -2.86 -7.94
C ASN A 8 12.15 -2.69 -8.75
N HIS A 9 11.04 -3.24 -8.28
CA HIS A 9 9.74 -3.17 -8.94
C HIS A 9 8.58 -3.29 -7.96
N ILE A 10 7.42 -2.83 -8.41
CA ILE A 10 6.11 -3.07 -7.79
C ILE A 10 5.12 -3.55 -8.85
N ASN A 11 4.29 -4.53 -8.50
CA ASN A 11 3.14 -4.97 -9.27
C ASN A 11 1.94 -4.10 -8.89
N LEU A 12 1.32 -3.49 -9.87
CA LEU A 12 0.06 -2.76 -9.75
C LEU A 12 -1.01 -3.56 -10.50
N TRP A 13 -2.21 -3.61 -9.95
CA TRP A 13 -3.26 -4.45 -10.51
C TRP A 13 -4.35 -3.60 -11.16
N LEU A 14 -4.71 -3.97 -12.39
CA LEU A 14 -5.83 -3.38 -13.13
C LEU A 14 -6.93 -4.43 -13.21
N LEU A 15 -8.06 -4.16 -12.59
CA LEU A 15 -9.23 -5.01 -12.64
C LEU A 15 -10.20 -4.47 -13.68
N ASP A 16 -10.64 -5.34 -14.58
CA ASP A 16 -11.69 -5.02 -15.52
C ASP A 16 -12.98 -4.69 -14.75
N ASP A 17 -13.56 -3.51 -15.00
CA ASP A 17 -14.70 -2.99 -14.27
C ASP A 17 -15.75 -2.45 -15.26
N GLU A 18 -16.33 -3.36 -16.05
CA GLU A 18 -17.35 -3.10 -17.07
C GLU A 18 -16.82 -2.17 -18.19
N ASP A 19 -17.18 -0.88 -18.16
CA ASP A 19 -16.78 0.14 -19.13
C ASP A 19 -15.47 0.87 -18.75
N GLY A 20 -14.82 0.47 -17.65
CA GLY A 20 -13.61 1.12 -17.14
C GLY A 20 -12.69 0.18 -16.38
N TRP A 21 -11.85 0.75 -15.53
CA TRP A 21 -10.85 0.05 -14.75
C TRP A 21 -10.92 0.41 -13.27
N THR A 22 -10.86 -0.58 -12.40
CA THR A 22 -10.48 -0.39 -11.00
C THR A 22 -8.98 -0.60 -10.90
N VAL A 23 -8.29 0.41 -10.35
CA VAL A 23 -6.84 0.36 -10.08
C VAL A 23 -6.61 -0.04 -8.63
N VAL A 24 -5.71 -1.00 -8.40
CA VAL A 24 -5.23 -1.37 -7.06
C VAL A 24 -3.75 -1.03 -6.97
N ASP A 25 -3.41 -0.09 -6.10
CA ASP A 25 -2.13 0.59 -5.92
C ASP A 25 -1.67 1.40 -7.14
N THR A 26 -0.75 2.35 -6.95
CA THR A 26 -0.52 3.40 -7.94
C THR A 26 0.95 3.64 -8.29
N GLY A 27 1.87 3.02 -7.57
CA GLY A 27 3.30 3.25 -7.72
C GLY A 27 3.78 4.51 -7.01
N ILE A 28 5.10 4.65 -6.93
CA ILE A 28 5.75 5.79 -6.28
C ILE A 28 5.59 7.08 -7.10
N ARG A 29 5.60 8.23 -6.43
CA ARG A 29 5.61 9.54 -7.10
C ARG A 29 6.98 9.82 -7.70
N ASP A 30 7.20 9.36 -8.90
CA ASP A 30 8.33 9.77 -9.74
C ASP A 30 7.92 9.89 -11.21
N GLU A 31 8.82 10.45 -12.01
CA GLU A 31 8.56 10.64 -13.44
C GLU A 31 8.49 9.31 -14.22
N PRO A 32 9.35 8.31 -13.99
CA PRO A 32 9.23 7.02 -14.64
C PRO A 32 7.90 6.33 -14.43
N THR A 33 7.38 6.31 -13.19
CA THR A 33 6.08 5.71 -12.87
C THR A 33 4.93 6.48 -13.53
N ARG A 34 4.98 7.80 -13.53
CA ARG A 34 3.99 8.63 -14.20
C ARG A 34 3.98 8.37 -15.71
N ASN A 35 5.16 8.32 -16.34
CA ASN A 35 5.27 8.04 -17.78
C ASN A 35 4.76 6.66 -18.13
N ALA A 36 4.96 5.66 -17.27
CA ALA A 36 4.40 4.32 -17.46
C ALA A 36 2.86 4.34 -17.41
N TRP A 37 2.25 5.12 -16.52
CA TRP A 37 0.80 5.32 -16.50
C TRP A 37 0.29 6.00 -17.79
N GLU A 38 0.96 7.04 -18.28
CA GLU A 38 0.57 7.69 -19.55
C GLU A 38 0.60 6.69 -20.72
N GLN A 39 1.62 5.83 -20.79
CA GLN A 39 1.69 4.77 -21.79
C GLN A 39 0.54 3.76 -21.68
N LEU A 40 0.12 3.41 -20.45
CA LEU A 40 -1.04 2.54 -20.23
C LEU A 40 -2.35 3.21 -20.70
N PHE A 41 -2.53 4.50 -20.44
CA PHE A 41 -3.72 5.23 -20.88
C PHE A 41 -3.82 5.34 -22.39
N ASP A 42 -2.70 5.56 -23.08
CA ASP A 42 -2.64 5.65 -24.55
C ASP A 42 -2.68 4.27 -25.24
N GLY A 43 -2.31 3.22 -24.52
CA GLY A 43 -2.23 1.84 -24.99
C GLY A 43 -3.36 0.95 -24.48
N PRO A 44 -3.08 -0.01 -23.59
CA PRO A 44 -4.05 -1.05 -23.19
C PRO A 44 -5.34 -0.53 -22.56
N MET A 45 -5.29 0.64 -21.93
CA MET A 45 -6.46 1.25 -21.25
C MET A 45 -7.23 2.24 -22.15
N LYS A 46 -6.79 2.45 -23.39
CA LYS A 46 -7.35 3.46 -24.29
C LYS A 46 -8.86 3.36 -24.42
N GLY A 47 -9.54 4.51 -24.25
CA GLY A 47 -11.00 4.63 -24.38
C GLY A 47 -11.80 4.10 -23.19
N ARG A 48 -11.12 3.60 -22.13
CA ARG A 48 -11.77 3.11 -20.92
C ARG A 48 -11.23 3.88 -19.69
N PRO A 49 -12.08 4.61 -18.95
CA PRO A 49 -11.62 5.43 -17.83
C PRO A 49 -11.27 4.58 -16.60
N ILE A 50 -10.50 5.18 -15.66
CA ILE A 50 -10.44 4.67 -14.29
C ILE A 50 -11.75 5.03 -13.59
N LYS A 51 -12.42 4.05 -12.98
CA LYS A 51 -13.66 4.22 -12.21
C LYS A 51 -13.42 4.41 -10.73
N ARG A 52 -12.35 3.83 -10.21
CA ARG A 52 -11.92 3.95 -8.80
C ARG A 52 -10.45 3.62 -8.62
N VAL A 53 -9.86 4.16 -7.57
CA VAL A 53 -8.49 3.87 -7.14
C VAL A 53 -8.58 3.30 -5.73
N ILE A 54 -8.20 2.03 -5.57
CA ILE A 54 -8.07 1.36 -4.27
C ILE A 54 -6.60 1.35 -3.92
N VAL A 55 -6.25 1.70 -2.68
CA VAL A 55 -4.88 1.61 -2.18
C VAL A 55 -4.84 0.65 -1.01
N THR A 56 -3.96 -0.34 -1.11
CA THR A 56 -3.83 -1.40 -0.10
C THR A 56 -3.35 -0.87 1.23
N HIS A 57 -2.35 0.02 1.22
CA HIS A 57 -1.79 0.64 2.42
C HIS A 57 -1.00 1.92 2.09
N MET A 58 -0.46 2.56 3.11
CA MET A 58 0.06 3.93 3.04
C MET A 58 1.44 4.09 2.41
N HIS A 59 2.23 3.04 2.15
CA HIS A 59 3.61 3.20 1.70
C HIS A 59 3.72 3.90 0.34
N PRO A 60 4.79 4.69 0.10
CA PRO A 60 4.88 5.57 -1.07
C PRO A 60 4.82 4.85 -2.41
N ASP A 61 5.34 3.63 -2.51
CA ASP A 61 5.29 2.83 -3.73
C ASP A 61 3.89 2.28 -4.05
N HIS A 62 2.96 2.33 -3.09
CA HIS A 62 1.55 1.98 -3.27
C HIS A 62 0.67 3.21 -3.50
N ILE A 63 0.77 4.22 -2.63
CA ILE A 63 -0.11 5.39 -2.65
C ILE A 63 0.45 6.56 -3.48
N GLY A 64 1.70 6.46 -3.93
CA GLY A 64 2.47 7.60 -4.43
C GLY A 64 1.79 8.43 -5.50
N LEU A 65 1.14 7.83 -6.49
CA LEU A 65 0.41 8.55 -7.55
C LEU A 65 -1.11 8.54 -7.36
N ALA A 66 -1.65 8.03 -6.24
CA ALA A 66 -3.09 7.97 -6.01
C ALA A 66 -3.75 9.36 -6.13
N GLY A 67 -3.17 10.38 -5.49
CA GLY A 67 -3.68 11.74 -5.56
C GLY A 67 -3.68 12.35 -6.97
N TRP A 68 -2.78 11.92 -7.84
CA TRP A 68 -2.75 12.32 -9.24
C TRP A 68 -3.83 11.62 -10.05
N LEU A 69 -3.98 10.29 -9.90
CA LEU A 69 -4.98 9.51 -10.62
C LEU A 69 -6.41 9.95 -10.27
N VAL A 70 -6.73 10.10 -8.99
CA VAL A 70 -8.09 10.49 -8.58
C VAL A 70 -8.49 11.87 -9.09
N ARG A 71 -7.54 12.81 -9.21
CA ARG A 71 -7.84 14.13 -9.80
C ARG A 71 -7.94 14.10 -11.32
N ARG A 72 -7.14 13.27 -11.97
CA ARG A 72 -7.17 13.15 -13.44
C ARG A 72 -8.51 12.57 -13.94
N PHE A 73 -9.03 11.59 -13.21
CA PHE A 73 -10.25 10.87 -13.61
C PHE A 73 -11.49 11.27 -12.83
N ASP A 74 -11.36 12.23 -11.91
CA ASP A 74 -12.45 12.70 -11.03
C ASP A 74 -13.14 11.55 -10.27
N VAL A 75 -12.35 10.69 -9.66
CA VAL A 75 -12.82 9.52 -8.91
C VAL A 75 -12.38 9.56 -7.45
N ALA A 76 -13.03 8.77 -6.60
CA ALA A 76 -12.67 8.67 -5.18
C ALA A 76 -11.43 7.79 -4.97
N LEU A 77 -10.60 8.16 -3.99
CA LEU A 77 -9.64 7.27 -3.37
C LEU A 77 -10.36 6.33 -2.40
N TRP A 78 -10.14 5.03 -2.52
CA TRP A 78 -10.67 4.01 -1.62
C TRP A 78 -9.54 3.44 -0.77
N MET A 79 -9.65 3.52 0.54
CA MET A 79 -8.58 3.13 1.45
C MET A 79 -9.12 2.86 2.85
N THR A 80 -8.39 2.13 3.67
CA THR A 80 -8.69 2.00 5.10
C THR A 80 -8.46 3.32 5.83
N ARG A 81 -9.12 3.49 6.98
CA ARG A 81 -9.08 4.79 7.70
C ARG A 81 -7.71 5.07 8.27
N THR A 82 -7.14 4.09 8.96
CA THR A 82 -5.89 4.31 9.71
C THR A 82 -4.74 4.57 8.74
N ASP A 83 -4.65 3.83 7.65
CA ASP A 83 -3.63 4.06 6.61
C ASP A 83 -3.78 5.41 5.91
N TYR A 84 -5.01 5.82 5.59
CA TYR A 84 -5.23 7.16 5.03
C TYR A 84 -4.79 8.27 5.99
N LEU A 85 -5.15 8.19 7.28
CA LEU A 85 -4.78 9.20 8.27
C LEU A 85 -3.28 9.18 8.56
N MET A 86 -2.66 7.99 8.66
CA MET A 86 -1.22 7.84 8.83
C MET A 86 -0.45 8.44 7.64
N CYS A 87 -0.86 8.12 6.41
CA CYS A 87 -0.26 8.72 5.22
C CYS A 87 -0.34 10.26 5.26
N ARG A 88 -1.50 10.81 5.58
CA ARG A 88 -1.67 12.27 5.71
C ARG A 88 -0.76 12.88 6.77
N ASN A 89 -0.62 12.21 7.92
CA ASN A 89 0.29 12.65 8.97
C ASN A 89 1.73 12.65 8.49
N LEU A 90 2.21 11.55 7.91
CA LEU A 90 3.58 11.44 7.39
C LEU A 90 3.87 12.43 6.25
N VAL A 91 2.88 12.71 5.41
CA VAL A 91 3.00 13.75 4.37
C VAL A 91 3.09 15.14 4.98
N SER A 92 2.38 15.42 6.08
CA SER A 92 2.43 16.72 6.77
C SER A 92 3.79 17.01 7.43
N ASP A 93 4.52 15.97 7.80
CA ASP A 93 5.88 16.09 8.35
C ASP A 93 6.95 16.43 7.29
N THR A 94 6.55 16.54 6.01
CA THR A 94 7.49 16.79 4.91
C THR A 94 8.22 18.12 5.10
N GLY A 95 9.55 18.04 5.17
CA GLY A 95 10.44 19.20 5.36
C GLY A 95 10.58 19.63 6.82
N HIS A 96 9.96 18.93 7.77
CA HIS A 96 10.16 19.18 9.19
C HIS A 96 11.40 18.45 9.71
N GLU A 97 11.95 18.96 10.80
CA GLU A 97 13.05 18.31 11.52
C GLU A 97 12.55 17.09 12.32
N ALA A 98 13.44 16.13 12.53
CA ALA A 98 13.13 14.95 13.33
C ALA A 98 12.77 15.33 14.79
N PRO A 99 11.63 14.86 15.32
CA PRO A 99 11.21 15.17 16.66
C PRO A 99 12.16 14.56 17.71
N PRO A 100 12.37 15.23 18.85
CA PRO A 100 13.23 14.72 19.91
C PRO A 100 12.80 13.34 20.43
N GLU A 101 11.52 13.04 20.40
CA GLU A 101 10.94 11.73 20.75
C GLU A 101 11.49 10.61 19.88
N GLY A 102 11.54 10.83 18.57
CA GLY A 102 12.09 9.87 17.62
C GLY A 102 13.58 9.62 17.85
N VAL A 103 14.33 10.68 18.11
CA VAL A 103 15.76 10.57 18.44
C VAL A 103 15.97 9.78 19.74
N ARG A 104 15.17 10.05 20.78
CA ARG A 104 15.24 9.28 22.04
C ARG A 104 14.90 7.81 21.81
N PHE A 105 13.86 7.53 21.02
CA PHE A 105 13.45 6.17 20.70
C PHE A 105 14.61 5.35 20.11
N TYR A 106 15.26 5.84 19.04
CA TYR A 106 16.35 5.10 18.41
C TYR A 106 17.59 4.95 19.30
N ARG A 107 17.92 5.98 20.10
CA ARG A 107 18.99 5.87 21.10
C ARG A 107 18.67 4.81 22.17
N SER A 108 17.44 4.79 22.68
CA SER A 108 16.99 3.79 23.67
C SER A 108 16.98 2.37 23.10
N ALA A 109 16.76 2.23 21.80
CA ALA A 109 16.86 0.96 21.07
C ALA A 109 18.32 0.52 20.78
N GLY A 110 19.31 1.30 21.23
CA GLY A 110 20.73 0.97 21.07
C GLY A 110 21.33 1.34 19.71
N TYR A 111 20.70 2.20 18.94
CA TYR A 111 21.24 2.67 17.65
C TYR A 111 22.49 3.54 17.88
N PRO A 112 23.60 3.27 17.18
CA PRO A 112 24.77 4.14 17.22
C PRO A 112 24.46 5.51 16.62
N GLU A 113 25.18 6.55 17.03
CA GLU A 113 24.85 7.95 16.70
C GLU A 113 24.83 8.21 15.19
N ASN A 114 25.64 7.52 14.38
CA ASN A 114 25.59 7.65 12.91
C ASN A 114 24.23 7.21 12.33
N LEU A 115 23.59 6.16 12.88
CA LEU A 115 22.24 5.75 12.44
C LEU A 115 21.14 6.66 12.98
N VAL A 116 21.34 7.24 14.17
CA VAL A 116 20.44 8.29 14.68
C VAL A 116 20.50 9.53 13.80
N GLU A 117 21.68 9.92 13.33
CA GLU A 117 21.84 11.04 12.40
C GLU A 117 21.24 10.71 11.02
N GLU A 118 21.35 9.47 10.55
CA GLU A 118 20.64 9.02 9.36
C GLU A 118 19.13 9.15 9.50
N TYR A 119 18.56 8.78 10.66
CA TYR A 119 17.14 9.01 10.95
C TYR A 119 16.78 10.51 10.87
N ARG A 120 17.61 11.40 11.46
CA ARG A 120 17.37 12.86 11.38
C ARG A 120 17.31 13.36 9.94
N THR A 121 18.23 12.90 9.10
CA THR A 121 18.31 13.32 7.69
C THR A 121 17.21 12.72 6.81
N ARG A 122 16.63 11.58 7.23
CA ARG A 122 15.54 10.89 6.52
C ARG A 122 14.15 11.34 6.96
N PHE A 123 14.01 11.89 8.17
CA PHE A 123 12.72 12.36 8.66
C PHE A 123 12.13 13.42 7.71
N GLY A 124 10.82 13.45 7.59
CA GLY A 124 10.13 14.40 6.71
C GLY A 124 10.32 14.16 5.20
N ARG A 125 10.88 13.01 4.77
CA ARG A 125 11.05 12.68 3.35
C ARG A 125 9.90 11.92 2.73
N PHE A 126 9.00 11.38 3.54
CA PHE A 126 7.90 10.52 3.09
C PHE A 126 7.04 11.18 1.99
N GLY A 127 6.66 12.43 2.18
CA GLY A 127 5.82 13.15 1.22
C GLY A 127 6.49 13.45 -0.13
N HIS A 128 7.82 13.29 -0.26
CA HIS A 128 8.47 13.41 -1.56
C HIS A 128 8.08 12.25 -2.50
N GLY A 129 7.79 11.07 -1.94
CA GLY A 129 7.33 9.89 -2.69
C GLY A 129 5.81 9.84 -2.93
N VAL A 130 5.05 10.83 -2.43
CA VAL A 130 3.59 10.84 -2.49
C VAL A 130 3.08 12.12 -3.17
N TYR A 131 2.22 11.98 -4.17
CA TYR A 131 1.53 13.11 -4.77
C TYR A 131 0.49 13.66 -3.79
N ARG A 132 0.19 14.97 -3.87
CA ARG A 132 -0.75 15.64 -2.98
C ARG A 132 -2.00 14.78 -2.74
N MET A 133 -2.19 14.33 -1.51
CA MET A 133 -3.32 13.51 -1.10
C MET A 133 -4.65 14.23 -1.34
N PRO A 134 -5.72 13.51 -1.72
CA PRO A 134 -7.07 14.07 -1.69
C PRO A 134 -7.50 14.36 -0.25
N ASN A 135 -8.34 15.37 -0.06
CA ASN A 135 -8.84 15.73 1.27
C ASN A 135 -9.99 14.82 1.76
N SER A 136 -10.55 14.03 0.86
CA SER A 136 -11.60 13.06 1.15
C SER A 136 -11.26 11.71 0.53
N PHE A 137 -11.81 10.66 1.10
CA PHE A 137 -11.65 9.30 0.61
C PHE A 137 -12.91 8.47 0.92
N ARG A 138 -13.12 7.42 0.18
CA ARG A 138 -14.11 6.39 0.49
C ARG A 138 -13.44 5.36 1.40
N ARG A 139 -13.91 5.25 2.64
CA ARG A 139 -13.40 4.25 3.58
C ARG A 139 -13.82 2.85 3.14
N ILE A 140 -12.85 1.93 3.08
CA ILE A 140 -13.08 0.48 3.05
C ILE A 140 -12.85 -0.12 4.43
N VAL A 141 -13.54 -1.21 4.74
CA VAL A 141 -13.48 -1.86 6.06
C VAL A 141 -13.32 -3.36 5.92
N ASP A 142 -12.78 -4.01 6.95
CA ASP A 142 -12.66 -5.47 7.00
C ASP A 142 -14.02 -6.16 6.81
N GLY A 143 -14.02 -7.22 6.01
CA GLY A 143 -15.24 -7.99 5.68
C GLY A 143 -16.16 -7.34 4.65
N GLU A 144 -15.91 -6.09 4.23
CA GLU A 144 -16.69 -5.44 3.18
C GLU A 144 -16.53 -6.17 1.85
N THR A 145 -17.61 -6.21 1.07
CA THR A 145 -17.60 -6.71 -0.31
C THR A 145 -17.72 -5.57 -1.30
N ILE A 146 -16.79 -5.49 -2.23
CA ILE A 146 -16.74 -4.47 -3.28
C ILE A 146 -17.03 -5.16 -4.62
N PRO A 147 -18.14 -4.82 -5.31
CA PRO A 147 -18.37 -5.33 -6.66
C PRO A 147 -17.44 -4.63 -7.65
N ILE A 148 -16.70 -5.42 -8.43
CA ILE A 148 -15.79 -4.96 -9.49
C ILE A 148 -15.92 -5.91 -10.68
N GLY A 149 -16.32 -5.40 -11.84
CA GLY A 149 -16.41 -6.16 -13.08
C GLY A 149 -17.31 -7.42 -12.99
N GLY A 150 -18.43 -7.31 -12.29
CA GLY A 150 -19.37 -8.43 -12.08
C GLY A 150 -18.92 -9.48 -11.06
N ARG A 151 -17.79 -9.28 -10.36
CA ARG A 151 -17.25 -10.16 -9.32
C ARG A 151 -17.28 -9.49 -7.96
N ASN A 152 -17.30 -10.29 -6.91
CA ASN A 152 -17.33 -9.84 -5.52
C ASN A 152 -15.92 -9.91 -4.90
N TRP A 153 -15.34 -8.76 -4.59
CA TRP A 153 -14.04 -8.66 -3.95
C TRP A 153 -14.22 -8.36 -2.47
N LYS A 154 -13.90 -9.33 -1.62
CA LYS A 154 -13.95 -9.19 -0.17
C LYS A 154 -12.69 -8.51 0.34
N VAL A 155 -12.86 -7.45 1.12
CA VAL A 155 -11.75 -6.80 1.84
C VAL A 155 -11.39 -7.66 3.06
N ILE A 156 -10.10 -8.01 3.18
CA ILE A 156 -9.53 -8.66 4.34
C ILE A 156 -8.41 -7.75 4.87
N VAL A 157 -8.58 -7.25 6.09
CA VAL A 157 -7.59 -6.33 6.67
C VAL A 157 -6.55 -7.10 7.46
N GLY A 158 -5.29 -7.01 7.01
CA GLY A 158 -4.12 -7.44 7.77
C GLY A 158 -3.49 -6.26 8.53
N ARG A 159 -2.57 -6.58 9.44
CA ARG A 159 -1.84 -5.61 10.27
C ARG A 159 -0.37 -5.98 10.39
N GLY A 160 0.39 -5.10 11.00
CA GLY A 160 1.81 -5.30 11.34
C GLY A 160 2.78 -4.73 10.34
N HIS A 161 2.56 -4.94 9.02
CA HIS A 161 3.29 -4.24 7.97
C HIS A 161 2.79 -2.78 7.82
N ALA A 162 1.50 -2.61 7.87
CA ALA A 162 0.80 -1.33 7.94
C ALA A 162 -0.34 -1.43 8.96
N PRO A 163 -0.89 -0.30 9.45
CA PRO A 163 -1.92 -0.31 10.51
C PRO A 163 -3.20 -1.06 10.13
N GLU A 164 -3.69 -0.87 8.89
CA GLU A 164 -4.91 -1.51 8.37
C GLU A 164 -4.70 -1.85 6.88
N HIS A 165 -3.78 -2.78 6.59
CA HIS A 165 -3.47 -3.20 5.23
C HIS A 165 -4.66 -3.93 4.58
N ALA A 166 -5.20 -3.41 3.48
CA ALA A 166 -6.32 -4.03 2.76
C ALA A 166 -5.82 -5.04 1.73
N CYS A 167 -6.16 -6.31 1.93
CA CYS A 167 -6.10 -7.34 0.88
C CYS A 167 -7.48 -7.48 0.21
N LEU A 168 -7.51 -7.84 -1.07
CA LEU A 168 -8.75 -8.03 -1.83
C LEU A 168 -8.85 -9.49 -2.28
N TYR A 169 -9.85 -10.20 -1.82
CA TYR A 169 -10.09 -11.61 -2.16
C TYR A 169 -11.33 -11.77 -3.03
N CYS A 170 -11.17 -12.38 -4.18
CA CYS A 170 -12.24 -12.80 -5.08
C CYS A 170 -12.38 -14.32 -5.01
N ALA A 171 -13.49 -14.80 -4.43
CA ALA A 171 -13.75 -16.24 -4.27
C ALA A 171 -14.10 -16.90 -5.61
N GLU A 172 -14.77 -16.19 -6.50
CA GLU A 172 -15.18 -16.69 -7.82
C GLU A 172 -13.98 -17.05 -8.71
N GLU A 173 -12.89 -16.29 -8.57
CA GLU A 173 -11.65 -16.52 -9.34
C GLU A 173 -10.56 -17.23 -8.49
N ASN A 174 -10.81 -17.45 -7.20
CA ASN A 174 -9.83 -17.96 -6.24
C ASN A 174 -8.51 -17.15 -6.23
N ILE A 175 -8.63 -15.81 -6.25
CA ILE A 175 -7.50 -14.87 -6.33
C ILE A 175 -7.48 -13.95 -5.11
N LEU A 176 -6.29 -13.73 -4.56
CA LEU A 176 -6.01 -12.74 -3.53
C LEU A 176 -5.01 -11.69 -4.04
N ILE A 177 -5.40 -10.42 -4.09
CA ILE A 177 -4.44 -9.32 -4.17
C ILE A 177 -3.98 -9.03 -2.74
N SER A 178 -2.74 -9.38 -2.43
CA SER A 178 -2.22 -9.34 -1.06
C SER A 178 -1.50 -8.05 -0.68
N GLY A 179 -1.21 -7.19 -1.66
CA GLY A 179 -0.29 -6.08 -1.42
C GLY A 179 1.02 -6.59 -0.83
N ASP A 180 1.45 -5.97 0.26
CA ASP A 180 2.64 -6.33 1.02
C ASP A 180 2.34 -7.15 2.28
N GLN A 181 1.07 -7.51 2.54
CA GLN A 181 0.72 -8.28 3.72
C GLN A 181 1.36 -9.67 3.72
N ILE A 182 1.43 -10.31 2.55
CA ILE A 182 2.19 -11.55 2.32
C ILE A 182 2.90 -11.47 0.96
N LEU A 183 4.18 -11.87 0.95
CA LEU A 183 5.06 -11.82 -0.21
C LEU A 183 5.73 -13.19 -0.42
N PRO A 184 6.06 -13.56 -1.67
CA PRO A 184 6.87 -14.75 -1.92
C PRO A 184 8.34 -14.48 -1.60
N ARG A 185 9.05 -15.48 -1.07
CA ARG A 185 10.52 -15.47 -0.87
C ARG A 185 11.06 -14.48 0.17
N ILE A 186 10.34 -13.41 0.51
CA ILE A 186 10.71 -12.43 1.51
C ILE A 186 9.56 -12.24 2.51
N SER A 187 9.89 -11.83 3.73
CA SER A 187 8.89 -11.34 4.68
C SER A 187 8.56 -9.87 4.40
N SER A 188 7.35 -9.48 4.74
CA SER A 188 7.01 -8.06 4.81
C SER A 188 7.89 -7.35 5.83
N ASN A 189 8.20 -6.08 5.60
CA ASN A 189 8.86 -5.27 6.63
C ASN A 189 7.89 -5.05 7.80
N VAL A 190 8.35 -5.38 9.00
CA VAL A 190 7.59 -5.21 10.24
C VAL A 190 8.46 -4.48 11.24
N SER A 191 8.13 -3.22 11.52
CA SER A 191 8.97 -2.34 12.33
C SER A 191 8.17 -1.61 13.40
N VAL A 192 8.74 -1.46 14.58
CA VAL A 192 8.25 -0.53 15.61
C VAL A 192 8.69 0.87 15.23
N HIS A 193 7.76 1.81 15.24
CA HIS A 193 8.03 3.21 14.90
C HIS A 193 8.02 4.12 16.12
N PRO A 194 8.77 5.24 16.10
CA PRO A 194 8.78 6.20 17.21
C PRO A 194 7.41 6.78 17.58
N THR A 195 6.46 6.77 16.64
CA THR A 195 5.08 7.23 16.84
C THR A 195 4.26 6.33 17.77
N GLU A 196 4.64 5.07 17.88
CA GLU A 196 3.98 4.06 18.73
C GLU A 196 5.03 3.10 19.30
N PRO A 197 5.86 3.58 20.26
CA PRO A 197 7.05 2.87 20.72
C PRO A 197 6.75 1.55 21.45
N ASP A 198 5.55 1.40 22.01
CA ASP A 198 5.11 0.21 22.75
C ASP A 198 4.30 -0.77 21.88
N ALA A 199 4.17 -0.51 20.57
CA ALA A 199 3.47 -1.40 19.63
C ALA A 199 4.20 -2.74 19.48
N ASN A 200 3.42 -3.78 19.12
CA ASN A 200 3.96 -5.09 18.76
C ASN A 200 3.54 -5.51 17.34
N PRO A 201 4.05 -4.81 16.31
CA PRO A 201 3.64 -5.06 14.92
C PRO A 201 4.02 -6.47 14.43
N LEU A 202 5.04 -7.08 15.01
CA LEU A 202 5.39 -8.48 14.68
C LEU A 202 4.26 -9.44 15.11
N LYS A 203 3.71 -9.26 16.33
CA LYS A 203 2.56 -10.04 16.76
C LYS A 203 1.36 -9.82 15.85
N ASP A 204 1.07 -8.57 15.51
CA ASP A 204 -0.05 -8.21 14.64
C ASP A 204 0.09 -8.83 13.24
N TRP A 205 1.31 -8.86 12.71
CA TRP A 205 1.60 -9.48 11.42
C TRP A 205 1.44 -11.01 11.47
N LEU A 206 1.95 -11.66 12.51
CA LEU A 206 1.79 -13.10 12.71
C LEU A 206 0.32 -13.50 12.87
N ASP A 207 -0.45 -12.74 13.66
CA ASP A 207 -1.89 -12.95 13.84
C ASP A 207 -2.63 -12.78 12.50
N SER A 208 -2.25 -11.80 11.71
CA SER A 208 -2.80 -11.57 10.36
C SER A 208 -2.46 -12.71 9.40
N CYS A 209 -1.23 -13.21 9.41
CA CYS A 209 -0.85 -14.39 8.62
C CYS A 209 -1.65 -15.64 9.03
N HIS A 210 -1.82 -15.86 10.34
CA HIS A 210 -2.65 -16.96 10.84
C HIS A 210 -4.12 -16.80 10.46
N MET A 211 -4.65 -15.59 10.49
CA MET A 211 -6.02 -15.30 10.05
C MET A 211 -6.17 -15.58 8.55
N LEU A 212 -5.30 -15.06 7.69
CA LEU A 212 -5.31 -15.33 6.25
C LEU A 212 -5.21 -16.83 5.98
N LYS A 213 -4.37 -17.53 6.75
CA LYS A 213 -4.24 -18.99 6.66
C LYS A 213 -5.53 -19.75 6.95
N ARG A 214 -6.40 -19.24 7.82
CA ARG A 214 -7.69 -19.87 8.16
C ARG A 214 -8.80 -19.54 7.17
N VAL A 215 -8.83 -18.34 6.60
CA VAL A 215 -9.96 -17.85 5.82
C VAL A 215 -9.82 -18.06 4.31
N LEU A 216 -8.61 -18.30 3.82
CA LEU A 216 -8.33 -18.49 2.40
C LEU A 216 -8.18 -19.97 2.05
N PRO A 217 -8.63 -20.42 0.85
CA PRO A 217 -8.33 -21.73 0.33
C PRO A 217 -6.83 -22.02 0.23
N GLN A 218 -6.44 -23.31 0.25
CA GLN A 218 -5.03 -23.69 0.14
C GLN A 218 -4.45 -23.43 -1.27
N ASP A 219 -5.28 -23.48 -2.28
CA ASP A 219 -4.92 -23.31 -3.69
C ASP A 219 -5.19 -21.90 -4.21
N VAL A 220 -5.37 -20.90 -3.34
CA VAL A 220 -5.57 -19.51 -3.75
C VAL A 220 -4.33 -18.98 -4.50
N LEU A 221 -4.56 -18.35 -5.65
CA LEU A 221 -3.53 -17.60 -6.37
C LEU A 221 -3.35 -16.24 -5.70
N VAL A 222 -2.14 -16.00 -5.18
CA VAL A 222 -1.77 -14.74 -4.54
C VAL A 222 -1.07 -13.84 -5.54
N LEU A 223 -1.59 -12.63 -5.67
CA LEU A 223 -1.05 -11.53 -6.47
C LEU A 223 -0.38 -10.50 -5.54
N PRO A 224 0.94 -10.62 -5.28
CA PRO A 224 1.66 -9.75 -4.37
C PRO A 224 2.10 -8.45 -5.05
N SER A 225 2.45 -7.43 -4.27
CA SER A 225 3.01 -6.21 -4.84
C SER A 225 4.48 -6.36 -5.24
N HIS A 226 5.21 -7.28 -4.67
CA HIS A 226 6.60 -7.54 -5.03
C HIS A 226 6.83 -9.01 -5.38
N ASN A 227 7.73 -9.22 -6.32
CA ASN A 227 8.04 -10.53 -6.92
C ASN A 227 6.87 -11.13 -7.72
N GLU A 228 6.96 -12.42 -8.05
CA GLU A 228 5.97 -13.10 -8.89
C GLU A 228 4.72 -13.54 -8.11
N PRO A 229 3.57 -13.66 -8.80
CA PRO A 229 2.41 -14.37 -8.26
C PRO A 229 2.76 -15.79 -7.83
N PHE A 230 2.09 -16.29 -6.80
CA PHE A 230 2.34 -17.62 -6.25
C PHE A 230 1.06 -18.27 -5.74
N TYR A 231 1.03 -19.59 -5.70
CA TYR A 231 0.00 -20.33 -5.01
C TYR A 231 0.39 -20.48 -3.54
N ARG A 232 -0.58 -20.33 -2.68
CA ARG A 232 -0.40 -20.57 -1.26
C ARG A 232 -0.08 -22.05 -1.06
N ALA A 233 1.06 -22.37 -0.42
CA ALA A 233 1.43 -23.69 0.03
C ALA A 233 0.98 -23.94 1.48
#